data_fca66404221fe81f59e8c62b9fd2869b
#
_entry.id   fca66404221fe81f59e8c62b9fd2869b
#
_cell.length_a   1.000
_cell.length_b   1.000
_cell.length_c   1.000
_cell.angle_alpha   90.00
_cell.angle_beta   90.00
_cell.angle_gamma   90.00
#
_symmetry.space_group_name_H-M   'P 1'
#
loop_
_entity.id
_entity.type
_entity.pdbx_description
1 polymer ?
#
loop_
_entity_poly.entity_id
_entity_poly.type
_entity_poly.pdbx_seq_one_letter_code
_entity_poly.pdbx_strand_id
1 'polypeptide(L)'
;ILYMLLNKEHIVHIDTYLKYKFDFSTVKRILKIGIPNGLENGMFQMGKILVQRLVSTFGTAAIAAHAVAFSLTSIAVVPGMALGLAILTVVGQCIGANDYQQAKYYTKKLMIIAYISTIVSAGILLVGVRYILRFYALPQATANLAVSMVSLHCVFDFFVWPMAFSFPNALRAANDATFTMIVSTFSMWTFRFALSYVFALYLHMGVIGVWWAMIVDWIFRSICFMIRYKSNKWMNRTLV
;
A
#
# COMPACT_ATOMS: atom_id res chain seq x y z
N ILE A 1 15.47 -16.79 -10.10
CA ILE A 1 14.77 -16.32 -11.33
C ILE A 1 15.57 -16.77 -12.56
N LEU A 2 16.85 -16.45 -12.69
CA LEU A 2 17.67 -16.84 -13.84
C LEU A 2 17.67 -18.37 -14.08
N TYR A 3 17.82 -19.17 -13.02
CA TYR A 3 17.73 -20.63 -13.09
C TYR A 3 16.38 -21.12 -13.60
N MET A 4 15.27 -20.49 -13.18
CA MET A 4 13.91 -20.84 -13.64
C MET A 4 13.68 -20.49 -15.12
N LEU A 5 14.25 -19.38 -15.59
CA LEU A 5 14.16 -18.96 -17.00
C LEU A 5 15.05 -19.80 -17.91
N LEU A 6 16.11 -20.43 -17.38
CA LEU A 6 17.03 -21.31 -18.11
C LEU A 6 16.56 -22.76 -18.17
N ASN A 7 15.66 -23.18 -17.29
CA ASN A 7 15.17 -24.55 -17.24
C ASN A 7 14.03 -24.75 -18.23
N LYS A 8 14.28 -25.52 -19.30
CA LYS A 8 13.33 -25.81 -20.39
C LYS A 8 12.07 -26.60 -19.96
N GLU A 9 12.07 -27.18 -18.77
CA GLU A 9 10.92 -27.90 -18.22
C GLU A 9 9.83 -26.95 -17.68
N HIS A 10 10.16 -25.67 -17.45
CA HIS A 10 9.20 -24.68 -17.01
C HIS A 10 8.39 -24.08 -18.18
N ILE A 11 7.10 -23.84 -17.94
CA ILE A 11 6.17 -23.22 -18.92
C ILE A 11 6.71 -21.85 -19.40
N VAL A 12 7.43 -21.15 -18.55
CA VAL A 12 8.09 -19.88 -18.90
C VAL A 12 9.60 -20.10 -18.91
N HIS A 13 10.16 -20.29 -20.11
CA HIS A 13 11.60 -20.44 -20.33
C HIS A 13 12.06 -19.59 -21.51
N ILE A 14 13.36 -19.32 -21.60
CA ILE A 14 13.94 -18.54 -22.68
C ILE A 14 14.66 -19.51 -23.64
N ASP A 15 14.09 -19.71 -24.85
CA ASP A 15 14.63 -20.62 -25.85
C ASP A 15 15.81 -20.04 -26.63
N THR A 16 15.85 -18.72 -26.81
CA THR A 16 16.83 -18.08 -27.70
C THR A 16 17.35 -16.77 -27.09
N TYR A 17 18.62 -16.78 -26.67
CA TYR A 17 19.28 -15.64 -26.03
C TYR A 17 19.70 -14.52 -27.01
N LEU A 18 19.81 -14.82 -28.29
CA LEU A 18 20.44 -13.91 -29.29
C LEU A 18 19.48 -13.39 -30.38
N LYS A 19 18.25 -13.91 -30.47
CA LYS A 19 17.26 -13.43 -31.46
C LYS A 19 16.17 -12.62 -30.79
N TYR A 20 16.48 -11.40 -30.38
CA TYR A 20 15.50 -10.46 -29.83
C TYR A 20 14.71 -9.81 -30.96
N LYS A 21 13.43 -10.13 -31.10
CA LYS A 21 12.49 -9.32 -31.88
C LYS A 21 11.80 -8.35 -30.91
N PHE A 22 12.09 -7.07 -31.05
CA PHE A 22 11.46 -6.02 -30.28
C PHE A 22 10.00 -5.87 -30.73
N ASP A 23 9.05 -6.32 -29.93
CA ASP A 23 7.63 -6.13 -30.20
C ASP A 23 7.13 -4.86 -29.53
N PHE A 24 7.01 -3.79 -30.30
CA PHE A 24 6.54 -2.49 -29.83
C PHE A 24 5.10 -2.55 -29.30
N SER A 25 4.25 -3.45 -29.83
CA SER A 25 2.88 -3.63 -29.36
C SER A 25 2.83 -4.15 -27.93
N THR A 26 3.62 -5.19 -27.65
CA THR A 26 3.75 -5.75 -26.28
C THR A 26 4.35 -4.75 -25.30
N VAL A 27 5.39 -4.00 -25.72
CA VAL A 27 5.98 -2.94 -24.89
C VAL A 27 4.96 -1.86 -24.57
N LYS A 28 4.17 -1.41 -25.55
CA LYS A 28 3.11 -0.41 -25.33
C LYS A 28 2.05 -0.89 -24.34
N ARG A 29 1.67 -2.17 -24.38
CA ARG A 29 0.72 -2.77 -23.42
C ARG A 29 1.30 -2.78 -22.01
N ILE A 30 2.54 -3.20 -21.85
CA ILE A 30 3.25 -3.21 -20.55
C ILE A 30 3.35 -1.79 -20.00
N LEU A 31 3.76 -0.83 -20.81
CA LEU A 31 3.90 0.57 -20.40
C LEU A 31 2.56 1.23 -20.05
N LYS A 32 1.47 0.85 -20.71
CA LYS A 32 0.13 1.36 -20.40
C LYS A 32 -0.32 1.05 -18.96
N ILE A 33 0.15 -0.05 -18.40
CA ILE A 33 -0.11 -0.44 -17.01
C ILE A 33 1.03 0.03 -16.09
N GLY A 34 2.26 -0.11 -16.56
CA GLY A 34 3.46 0.20 -15.79
C GLY A 34 3.65 1.68 -15.50
N ILE A 35 3.37 2.57 -16.45
CA ILE A 35 3.51 4.02 -16.28
C ILE A 35 2.59 4.55 -15.18
N PRO A 36 1.26 4.27 -15.16
CA PRO A 36 0.40 4.69 -14.06
C PRO A 36 0.86 4.20 -12.69
N ASN A 37 1.27 2.92 -12.60
CA ASN A 37 1.79 2.38 -11.35
C ASN A 37 3.12 3.02 -10.93
N GLY A 38 4.00 3.28 -11.88
CA GLY A 38 5.28 3.95 -11.64
C GLY A 38 5.08 5.39 -11.16
N LEU A 39 4.18 6.13 -11.79
CA LEU A 39 3.82 7.48 -11.39
C LEU A 39 3.16 7.50 -10.00
N GLU A 40 2.23 6.58 -9.72
CA GLU A 40 1.62 6.45 -8.38
C GLU A 40 2.68 6.25 -7.32
N ASN A 41 3.60 5.29 -7.51
CA ASN A 41 4.69 5.02 -6.57
C ASN A 41 5.66 6.22 -6.44
N GLY A 42 6.03 6.85 -7.55
CA GLY A 42 6.90 8.03 -7.56
C GLY A 42 6.28 9.20 -6.78
N MET A 43 5.03 9.55 -7.07
CA MET A 43 4.29 10.61 -6.38
C MET A 43 4.12 10.29 -4.88
N PHE A 44 3.90 9.02 -4.55
CA PHE A 44 3.79 8.58 -3.17
C PHE A 44 5.12 8.73 -2.41
N GLN A 45 6.25 8.40 -3.03
CA GLN A 45 7.57 8.57 -2.42
C GLN A 45 7.93 10.05 -2.27
N MET A 46 7.63 10.88 -3.25
CA MET A 46 7.79 12.35 -3.13
C MET A 46 6.98 12.89 -1.95
N GLY A 47 5.71 12.50 -1.83
CA GLY A 47 4.87 12.91 -0.71
C GLY A 47 5.43 12.47 0.64
N LYS A 48 5.99 11.26 0.75
CA LYS A 48 6.68 10.80 1.98
C LYS A 48 7.87 11.69 2.34
N ILE A 49 8.69 12.08 1.36
CA ILE A 49 9.86 12.96 1.59
C ILE A 49 9.39 14.31 2.12
N LEU A 50 8.34 14.89 1.55
CA LEU A 50 7.81 16.19 2.01
C LEU A 50 7.21 16.10 3.41
N VAL A 51 6.49 15.02 3.72
CA VAL A 51 6.00 14.75 5.08
C VAL A 51 7.15 14.57 6.06
N GLN A 52 8.23 13.87 5.67
CA GLN A 52 9.43 13.73 6.50
C GLN A 52 10.09 15.07 6.79
N ARG A 53 10.11 16.00 5.81
CA ARG A 53 10.56 17.36 6.03
C ARG A 53 9.71 18.09 7.06
N LEU A 54 8.38 17.92 7.03
CA LEU A 54 7.51 18.48 8.07
C LEU A 54 7.82 17.89 9.45
N VAL A 55 8.02 16.57 9.54
CA VAL A 55 8.41 15.91 10.80
C VAL A 55 9.72 16.46 11.35
N SER A 56 10.69 16.80 10.49
CA SER A 56 11.98 17.34 10.93
C SER A 56 11.88 18.71 11.61
N THR A 57 10.82 19.47 11.38
CA THR A 57 10.61 20.76 12.07
C THR A 57 10.26 20.62 13.55
N PHE A 58 9.86 19.43 14.01
CA PHE A 58 9.50 19.14 15.41
C PHE A 58 10.69 18.65 16.25
N GLY A 59 11.91 18.68 15.71
CA GLY A 59 13.15 18.37 16.41
C GLY A 59 13.55 16.89 16.36
N THR A 60 14.73 16.60 16.92
CA THR A 60 15.38 15.28 16.83
C THR A 60 14.61 14.15 17.49
N ALA A 61 13.95 14.43 18.62
CA ALA A 61 13.10 13.46 19.32
C ALA A 61 11.92 12.99 18.45
N ALA A 62 11.29 13.91 17.72
CA ALA A 62 10.19 13.63 16.82
C ALA A 62 10.67 12.82 15.59
N ILE A 63 11.83 13.14 15.02
CA ILE A 63 12.44 12.40 13.91
C ILE A 63 12.73 10.97 14.34
N ALA A 64 13.36 10.78 15.50
CA ALA A 64 13.70 9.47 16.03
C ALA A 64 12.44 8.61 16.32
N ALA A 65 11.44 9.19 16.98
CA ALA A 65 10.17 8.52 17.27
C ALA A 65 9.45 8.12 15.96
N HIS A 66 9.38 9.02 14.98
CA HIS A 66 8.75 8.76 13.69
C HIS A 66 9.48 7.67 12.90
N ALA A 67 10.81 7.70 12.85
CA ALA A 67 11.61 6.71 12.13
C ALA A 67 11.43 5.30 12.71
N VAL A 68 11.48 5.17 14.03
CA VAL A 68 11.29 3.88 14.71
C VAL A 68 9.84 3.41 14.56
N ALA A 69 8.85 4.27 14.77
CA ALA A 69 7.45 3.92 14.59
C ALA A 69 7.17 3.47 13.16
N PHE A 70 7.68 4.18 12.16
CA PHE A 70 7.51 3.83 10.74
C PHE A 70 8.17 2.49 10.40
N SER A 71 9.37 2.21 10.93
CA SER A 71 10.05 0.93 10.74
C SER A 71 9.24 -0.23 11.31
N LEU A 72 8.75 -0.12 12.53
CA LEU A 72 7.96 -1.16 13.18
C LEU A 72 6.62 -1.41 12.49
N THR A 73 5.90 -0.36 12.13
CA THR A 73 4.61 -0.48 11.45
C THR A 73 4.76 -1.02 10.04
N SER A 74 5.86 -0.73 9.33
CA SER A 74 6.12 -1.29 8.00
C SER A 74 6.25 -2.81 8.02
N ILE A 75 6.76 -3.40 9.10
CA ILE A 75 6.82 -4.87 9.28
C ILE A 75 5.42 -5.44 9.50
N ALA A 76 4.59 -4.77 10.30
CA ALA A 76 3.24 -5.24 10.60
C ALA A 76 2.34 -5.35 9.36
N VAL A 77 2.54 -4.52 8.35
CA VAL A 77 1.72 -4.52 7.13
C VAL A 77 2.21 -5.46 6.03
N VAL A 78 3.39 -6.10 6.19
CA VAL A 78 3.96 -7.03 5.18
C VAL A 78 3.00 -8.15 4.77
N PRO A 79 2.30 -8.85 5.69
CA PRO A 79 1.36 -9.89 5.30
C PRO A 79 0.22 -9.36 4.42
N GLY A 80 -0.31 -8.17 4.75
CA GLY A 80 -1.35 -7.51 3.95
C GLY A 80 -0.85 -7.10 2.55
N MET A 81 0.42 -6.65 2.44
CA MET A 81 1.05 -6.35 1.14
C MET A 81 1.21 -7.62 0.29
N ALA A 82 1.69 -8.71 0.88
CA ALA A 82 1.84 -10.00 0.19
C ALA A 82 0.49 -10.51 -0.35
N LEU A 83 -0.57 -10.40 0.44
CA LEU A 83 -1.91 -10.77 0.01
C LEU A 83 -2.47 -9.81 -1.05
N GLY A 84 -2.09 -8.54 -1.02
CA GLY A 84 -2.37 -7.59 -2.10
C GLY A 84 -1.80 -8.05 -3.45
N LEU A 85 -0.57 -8.56 -3.46
CA LEU A 85 0.04 -9.16 -4.67
C LEU A 85 -0.66 -10.44 -5.10
N ALA A 86 -1.05 -11.29 -4.15
CA ALA A 86 -1.85 -12.48 -4.44
C ALA A 86 -3.21 -12.12 -5.06
N ILE A 87 -3.88 -11.08 -4.56
CA ILE A 87 -5.13 -10.56 -5.15
C ILE A 87 -4.89 -10.15 -6.60
N LEU A 88 -3.82 -9.38 -6.88
CA LEU A 88 -3.48 -8.94 -8.24
C LEU A 88 -3.35 -10.13 -9.20
N THR A 89 -2.65 -11.18 -8.78
CA THR A 89 -2.38 -12.36 -9.62
C THR A 89 -3.62 -13.23 -9.80
N VAL A 90 -4.29 -13.63 -8.70
CA VAL A 90 -5.43 -14.56 -8.75
C VAL A 90 -6.63 -13.92 -9.44
N VAL A 91 -6.96 -12.68 -9.08
CA VAL A 91 -8.08 -11.96 -9.71
C VAL A 91 -7.78 -11.68 -11.17
N GLY A 92 -6.52 -11.36 -11.51
CA GLY A 92 -6.09 -11.16 -12.89
C GLY A 92 -6.27 -12.42 -13.75
N GLN A 93 -5.96 -13.61 -13.22
CA GLN A 93 -6.22 -14.90 -13.89
C GLN A 93 -7.71 -15.14 -14.12
N CYS A 94 -8.55 -14.90 -13.10
CA CYS A 94 -10.01 -15.05 -13.24
C CYS A 94 -10.58 -14.10 -14.31
N ILE A 95 -10.13 -12.85 -14.34
CA ILE A 95 -10.57 -11.87 -15.33
C ILE A 95 -10.07 -12.26 -16.73
N GLY A 96 -8.83 -12.75 -16.85
CA GLY A 96 -8.30 -13.28 -18.11
C GLY A 96 -9.10 -14.46 -18.66
N ALA A 97 -9.69 -15.27 -17.79
CA ALA A 97 -10.61 -16.34 -18.14
C ALA A 97 -12.07 -15.89 -18.35
N ASN A 98 -12.36 -14.57 -18.27
CA ASN A 98 -13.70 -13.99 -18.31
C ASN A 98 -14.65 -14.49 -17.19
N ASP A 99 -14.12 -15.06 -16.12
CA ASP A 99 -14.90 -15.50 -14.97
C ASP A 99 -14.95 -14.46 -13.85
N TYR A 100 -15.85 -13.48 -14.02
CA TYR A 100 -16.03 -12.38 -13.06
C TYR A 100 -16.68 -12.86 -11.74
N GLN A 101 -17.37 -14.01 -11.73
CA GLN A 101 -17.92 -14.56 -10.49
C GLN A 101 -16.78 -15.07 -9.59
N GLN A 102 -15.86 -15.85 -10.16
CA GLN A 102 -14.66 -16.27 -9.43
C GLN A 102 -13.79 -15.10 -9.03
N ALA A 103 -13.64 -14.09 -9.88
CA ALA A 103 -12.90 -12.87 -9.54
C ALA A 103 -13.45 -12.21 -8.27
N LYS A 104 -14.78 -12.05 -8.15
CA LYS A 104 -15.43 -11.51 -6.94
C LYS A 104 -15.25 -12.42 -5.73
N TYR A 105 -15.41 -13.74 -5.92
CA TYR A 105 -15.24 -14.72 -4.84
C TYR A 105 -13.83 -14.69 -4.26
N TYR A 106 -12.80 -14.75 -5.11
CA TYR A 106 -11.41 -14.73 -4.65
C TYR A 106 -11.01 -13.38 -4.08
N THR A 107 -11.49 -12.27 -4.64
CA THR A 107 -11.29 -10.94 -4.04
C THR A 107 -11.79 -10.92 -2.61
N LYS A 108 -13.02 -11.37 -2.36
CA LYS A 108 -13.60 -11.41 -1.01
C LYS A 108 -12.81 -12.34 -0.08
N LYS A 109 -12.47 -13.54 -0.55
CA LYS A 109 -11.76 -14.55 0.25
C LYS A 109 -10.36 -14.08 0.63
N LEU A 110 -9.59 -13.56 -0.34
CA LEU A 110 -8.24 -13.06 -0.10
C LEU A 110 -8.25 -11.80 0.78
N MET A 111 -9.26 -10.93 0.64
CA MET A 111 -9.41 -9.78 1.53
C MET A 111 -9.69 -10.20 2.97
N ILE A 112 -10.51 -11.23 3.22
CA ILE A 112 -10.73 -11.74 4.58
C ILE A 112 -9.40 -12.24 5.17
N ILE A 113 -8.61 -12.99 4.40
CA ILE A 113 -7.29 -13.47 4.84
C ILE A 113 -6.35 -12.27 5.09
N ALA A 114 -6.39 -11.24 4.23
CA ALA A 114 -5.60 -10.03 4.41
C ALA A 114 -5.98 -9.29 5.71
N TYR A 115 -7.26 -9.19 6.03
CA TYR A 115 -7.70 -8.63 7.30
C TYR A 115 -7.21 -9.44 8.50
N ILE A 116 -7.42 -10.76 8.48
CA ILE A 116 -7.00 -11.63 9.59
C ILE A 116 -5.50 -11.54 9.80
N SER A 117 -4.70 -11.64 8.73
CA SER A 117 -3.24 -11.60 8.84
C SER A 117 -2.72 -10.23 9.30
N THR A 118 -3.33 -9.14 8.84
CA THR A 118 -2.97 -7.78 9.28
C THR A 118 -3.37 -7.54 10.74
N ILE A 119 -4.56 -8.00 11.17
CA ILE A 119 -5.01 -7.93 12.56
C ILE A 119 -4.05 -8.69 13.47
N VAL A 120 -3.64 -9.89 13.08
CA VAL A 120 -2.70 -10.70 13.89
C VAL A 120 -1.34 -10.01 13.99
N SER A 121 -0.76 -9.57 12.86
CA SER A 121 0.57 -8.93 12.86
C SER A 121 0.58 -7.58 13.58
N ALA A 122 -0.42 -6.73 13.33
CA ALA A 122 -0.54 -5.44 14.02
C ALA A 122 -0.92 -5.62 15.50
N GLY A 123 -1.70 -6.65 15.84
CA GLY A 123 -2.01 -7.00 17.22
C GLY A 123 -0.77 -7.44 18.01
N ILE A 124 0.07 -8.28 17.41
CA ILE A 124 1.37 -8.67 18.02
C ILE A 124 2.25 -7.44 18.24
N LEU A 125 2.33 -6.55 17.24
CA LEU A 125 3.08 -5.31 17.37
C LEU A 125 2.50 -4.39 18.45
N LEU A 126 1.20 -4.23 18.51
CA LEU A 126 0.52 -3.36 19.49
C LEU A 126 0.80 -3.81 20.93
N VAL A 127 0.77 -5.12 21.20
CA VAL A 127 1.09 -5.69 22.52
C VAL A 127 2.59 -5.59 22.81
N GLY A 128 3.42 -5.87 21.79
CA GLY A 128 4.88 -5.95 21.94
C GLY A 128 5.61 -4.62 21.88
N VAL A 129 4.99 -3.53 21.40
CA VAL A 129 5.68 -2.26 21.10
C VAL A 129 6.48 -1.70 22.27
N ARG A 130 5.92 -1.73 23.48
CA ARG A 130 6.62 -1.23 24.67
C ARG A 130 7.87 -2.04 25.01
N TYR A 131 7.85 -3.35 24.79
CA TYR A 131 9.00 -4.22 25.01
C TYR A 131 10.05 -4.02 23.92
N ILE A 132 9.63 -3.94 22.66
CA ILE A 132 10.52 -3.72 21.51
C ILE A 132 11.26 -2.39 21.65
N LEU A 133 10.58 -1.32 22.05
CA LEU A 133 11.19 0.00 22.19
C LEU A 133 12.26 0.08 23.29
N ARG A 134 12.27 -0.82 24.27
CA ARG A 134 13.35 -0.89 25.27
C ARG A 134 14.72 -1.22 24.62
N PHE A 135 14.72 -2.02 23.54
CA PHE A 135 15.95 -2.35 22.82
C PHE A 135 16.51 -1.17 22.01
N TYR A 136 15.71 -0.17 21.71
CA TYR A 136 16.17 1.02 20.98
C TYR A 136 16.85 2.06 21.90
N ALA A 137 16.88 1.87 23.21
CA ALA A 137 17.50 2.77 24.19
C ALA A 137 17.13 4.26 24.00
N LEU A 138 15.88 4.53 23.61
CA LEU A 138 15.37 5.88 23.37
C LEU A 138 15.10 6.60 24.71
N PRO A 139 15.26 7.94 24.77
CA PRO A 139 14.75 8.72 25.88
C PRO A 139 13.26 8.48 26.11
N GLN A 140 12.82 8.44 27.36
CA GLN A 140 11.44 8.07 27.74
C GLN A 140 10.35 8.87 26.99
N ALA A 141 10.57 10.17 26.80
CA ALA A 141 9.63 11.03 26.07
C ALA A 141 9.52 10.61 24.60
N THR A 142 10.64 10.29 23.96
CA THR A 142 10.69 9.82 22.55
C THR A 142 10.05 8.44 22.42
N ALA A 143 10.30 7.54 23.36
CA ALA A 143 9.69 6.22 23.39
C ALA A 143 8.17 6.29 23.54
N ASN A 144 7.66 7.13 24.46
CA ASN A 144 6.22 7.34 24.63
C ASN A 144 5.56 7.89 23.36
N LEU A 145 6.23 8.82 22.67
CA LEU A 145 5.75 9.36 21.40
C LEU A 145 5.69 8.26 20.34
N ALA A 146 6.71 7.43 20.23
CA ALA A 146 6.73 6.29 19.32
C ALA A 146 5.63 5.27 19.62
N VAL A 147 5.39 4.95 20.91
CA VAL A 147 4.27 4.08 21.34
C VAL A 147 2.94 4.63 20.85
N SER A 148 2.69 5.94 21.04
CA SER A 148 1.44 6.57 20.63
C SER A 148 1.23 6.48 19.12
N MET A 149 2.29 6.71 18.30
CA MET A 149 2.26 6.60 16.85
C MET A 149 1.97 5.16 16.39
N VAL A 150 2.70 4.18 16.94
CA VAL A 150 2.52 2.76 16.59
C VAL A 150 1.13 2.29 17.00
N SER A 151 0.66 2.64 18.19
CA SER A 151 -0.67 2.25 18.67
C SER A 151 -1.77 2.82 17.77
N LEU A 152 -1.66 4.10 17.40
CA LEU A 152 -2.58 4.73 16.48
C LEU A 152 -2.62 4.00 15.13
N HIS A 153 -1.46 3.70 14.55
CA HIS A 153 -1.34 2.97 13.29
C HIS A 153 -1.99 1.59 13.37
N CYS A 154 -1.60 0.78 14.37
CA CYS A 154 -2.10 -0.59 14.52
C CYS A 154 -3.62 -0.66 14.69
N VAL A 155 -4.24 0.27 15.41
CA VAL A 155 -5.69 0.32 15.55
C VAL A 155 -6.37 0.55 14.20
N PHE A 156 -5.85 1.43 13.37
CA PHE A 156 -6.43 1.69 12.05
C PHE A 156 -6.02 0.65 10.99
N ASP A 157 -4.91 -0.08 11.21
CA ASP A 157 -4.57 -1.25 10.40
C ASP A 157 -5.65 -2.33 10.46
N PHE A 158 -6.30 -2.49 11.61
CA PHE A 158 -7.36 -3.48 11.76
C PHE A 158 -8.56 -3.23 10.85
N PHE A 159 -8.88 -1.97 10.57
CA PHE A 159 -10.13 -1.62 9.90
C PHE A 159 -9.93 -1.07 8.48
N VAL A 160 -8.88 -0.29 8.25
CA VAL A 160 -8.79 0.58 7.08
C VAL A 160 -7.67 0.16 6.13
N TRP A 161 -6.51 -0.24 6.67
CA TRP A 161 -5.31 -0.45 5.87
C TRP A 161 -5.49 -1.48 4.73
N PRO A 162 -6.08 -2.68 4.94
CA PRO A 162 -6.25 -3.65 3.86
C PRO A 162 -7.14 -3.12 2.71
N MET A 163 -8.16 -2.31 3.04
CA MET A 163 -9.02 -1.67 2.04
C MET A 163 -8.30 -0.57 1.26
N ALA A 164 -7.37 0.15 1.90
CA ALA A 164 -6.63 1.23 1.25
C ALA A 164 -5.49 0.74 0.36
N PHE A 165 -4.87 -0.42 0.69
CA PHE A 165 -3.63 -0.87 0.03
C PHE A 165 -3.69 -2.26 -0.61
N SER A 166 -4.37 -3.23 0.00
CA SER A 166 -4.50 -4.58 -0.58
C SER A 166 -5.63 -4.65 -1.61
N PHE A 167 -6.78 -4.05 -1.28
CA PHE A 167 -7.98 -4.08 -2.11
C PHE A 167 -7.84 -3.44 -3.51
N PRO A 168 -7.16 -2.28 -3.70
CA PRO A 168 -7.01 -1.68 -5.03
C PRO A 168 -6.29 -2.59 -6.04
N ASN A 169 -5.58 -3.62 -5.59
CA ASN A 169 -4.97 -4.59 -6.49
C ASN A 169 -6.02 -5.41 -7.27
N ALA A 170 -7.24 -5.58 -6.74
CA ALA A 170 -8.34 -6.17 -7.49
C ALA A 170 -8.80 -5.28 -8.67
N LEU A 171 -8.80 -3.94 -8.46
CA LEU A 171 -9.10 -2.99 -9.53
C LEU A 171 -7.97 -2.91 -10.56
N ARG A 172 -6.71 -2.98 -10.11
CA ARG A 172 -5.54 -3.03 -11.00
C ARG A 172 -5.53 -4.30 -11.84
N ALA A 173 -5.88 -5.44 -11.27
CA ALA A 173 -6.06 -6.72 -11.97
C ALA A 173 -7.10 -6.60 -13.09
N ALA A 174 -8.13 -5.77 -12.90
CA ALA A 174 -9.17 -5.49 -13.88
C ALA A 174 -8.82 -4.36 -14.87
N ASN A 175 -7.54 -4.04 -15.05
CA ASN A 175 -7.05 -2.97 -15.94
C ASN A 175 -7.58 -1.55 -15.57
N ASP A 176 -8.00 -1.34 -14.30
CA ASP A 176 -8.46 -0.03 -13.80
C ASP A 176 -7.37 0.69 -12.98
N ALA A 177 -6.10 0.48 -13.37
CA ALA A 177 -4.92 1.05 -12.70
C ALA A 177 -4.90 2.59 -12.73
N THR A 178 -5.40 3.22 -13.80
CA THR A 178 -5.49 4.67 -13.90
C THR A 178 -6.38 5.27 -12.82
N PHE A 179 -7.52 4.63 -12.52
CA PHE A 179 -8.40 5.10 -11.44
C PHE A 179 -7.70 5.01 -10.08
N THR A 180 -7.03 3.87 -9.80
CA THR A 180 -6.30 3.71 -8.53
C THR A 180 -5.18 4.73 -8.40
N MET A 181 -4.44 5.01 -9.48
CA MET A 181 -3.40 6.04 -9.53
C MET A 181 -3.96 7.44 -9.20
N ILE A 182 -5.04 7.85 -9.88
CA ILE A 182 -5.64 9.19 -9.67
C ILE A 182 -6.11 9.35 -8.22
N VAL A 183 -6.85 8.37 -7.68
CA VAL A 183 -7.34 8.42 -6.30
C VAL A 183 -6.18 8.44 -5.31
N SER A 184 -5.20 7.56 -5.47
CA SER A 184 -4.05 7.48 -4.56
C SER A 184 -3.20 8.76 -4.60
N THR A 185 -2.96 9.32 -5.80
CA THR A 185 -2.19 10.55 -5.95
C THR A 185 -2.94 11.74 -5.35
N PHE A 186 -4.20 11.92 -5.71
CA PHE A 186 -5.04 12.98 -5.14
C PHE A 186 -5.09 12.90 -3.61
N SER A 187 -5.36 11.72 -3.08
CA SER A 187 -5.44 11.47 -1.64
C SER A 187 -4.13 11.78 -0.92
N MET A 188 -3.00 11.36 -1.49
CA MET A 188 -1.67 11.62 -0.95
C MET A 188 -1.37 13.12 -0.82
N TRP A 189 -1.68 13.90 -1.86
CA TRP A 189 -1.38 15.33 -1.86
C TRP A 189 -2.35 16.14 -1.01
N THR A 190 -3.65 15.81 -1.05
CA THR A 190 -4.68 16.55 -0.33
C THR A 190 -4.72 16.17 1.14
N PHE A 191 -4.84 14.88 1.45
CA PHE A 191 -5.05 14.45 2.83
C PHE A 191 -3.72 14.17 3.54
N ARG A 192 -2.79 13.44 2.92
CA ARG A 192 -1.56 13.09 3.62
C ARG A 192 -0.57 14.24 3.69
N PHE A 193 -0.41 15.03 2.63
CA PHE A 193 0.50 16.18 2.62
C PHE A 193 -0.15 17.44 3.19
N ALA A 194 -1.17 18.01 2.52
CA ALA A 194 -1.74 19.29 2.93
C ALA A 194 -2.40 19.23 4.33
N LEU A 195 -3.16 18.16 4.62
CA LEU A 195 -3.81 18.01 5.92
C LEU A 195 -2.80 17.74 7.06
N SER A 196 -1.61 17.17 6.75
CA SER A 196 -0.54 17.05 7.74
C SER A 196 -0.07 18.41 8.24
N TYR A 197 0.05 19.42 7.37
CA TYR A 197 0.38 20.79 7.79
C TYR A 197 -0.71 21.39 8.67
N VAL A 198 -1.98 21.17 8.32
CA VAL A 198 -3.12 21.66 9.12
C VAL A 198 -3.11 21.03 10.51
N PHE A 199 -3.02 19.71 10.60
CA PHE A 199 -3.07 19.02 11.90
C PHE A 199 -1.82 19.27 12.73
N ALA A 200 -0.64 19.24 12.11
CA ALA A 200 0.61 19.36 12.83
C ALA A 200 0.90 20.78 13.29
N LEU A 201 0.63 21.81 12.46
CA LEU A 201 0.97 23.20 12.73
C LEU A 201 -0.23 24.01 13.23
N TYR A 202 -1.38 24.02 12.52
CA TYR A 202 -2.52 24.85 12.90
C TYR A 202 -3.27 24.28 14.12
N LEU A 203 -3.46 22.97 14.21
CA LEU A 203 -4.09 22.33 15.38
C LEU A 203 -3.07 22.00 16.48
N HIS A 204 -1.81 22.38 16.32
CA HIS A 204 -0.73 22.16 17.30
C HIS A 204 -0.59 20.69 17.78
N MET A 205 -1.00 19.72 16.95
CA MET A 205 -0.91 18.28 17.29
C MET A 205 0.51 17.73 17.11
N GLY A 206 1.44 18.51 16.55
CA GLY A 206 2.81 18.08 16.30
C GLY A 206 2.87 16.86 15.38
N VAL A 207 3.82 15.95 15.64
CA VAL A 207 4.03 14.77 14.78
C VAL A 207 2.84 13.80 14.80
N ILE A 208 2.07 13.74 15.87
CA ILE A 208 0.85 12.90 15.94
C ILE A 208 -0.19 13.36 14.92
N GLY A 209 -0.27 14.68 14.67
CA GLY A 209 -1.13 15.23 13.61
C GLY A 209 -0.80 14.70 12.21
N VAL A 210 0.47 14.46 11.92
CA VAL A 210 0.91 13.84 10.65
C VAL A 210 0.37 12.40 10.52
N TRP A 211 0.34 11.63 11.60
CA TRP A 211 -0.20 10.28 11.60
C TRP A 211 -1.73 10.27 11.47
N TRP A 212 -2.43 11.22 12.07
CA TRP A 212 -3.86 11.40 11.83
C TRP A 212 -4.19 11.75 10.39
N ALA A 213 -3.42 12.63 9.76
CA ALA A 213 -3.59 12.96 8.34
C ALA A 213 -3.39 11.72 7.44
N MET A 214 -2.46 10.83 7.79
CA MET A 214 -2.25 9.56 7.12
C MET A 214 -3.49 8.64 7.22
N ILE A 215 -4.16 8.61 8.37
CA ILE A 215 -5.37 7.80 8.58
C ILE A 215 -6.53 8.35 7.75
N VAL A 216 -6.70 9.67 7.70
CA VAL A 216 -7.72 10.30 6.84
C VAL A 216 -7.48 9.95 5.36
N ASP A 217 -6.23 9.98 4.89
CA ASP A 217 -5.85 9.51 3.55
C ASP A 217 -6.31 8.07 3.30
N TRP A 218 -6.10 7.14 4.24
CA TRP A 218 -6.53 5.74 4.10
C TRP A 218 -8.04 5.57 4.05
N ILE A 219 -8.77 6.29 4.90
CA ILE A 219 -10.23 6.26 4.94
C ILE A 219 -10.79 6.74 3.59
N PHE A 220 -10.29 7.86 3.07
CA PHE A 220 -10.72 8.39 1.79
C PHE A 220 -10.48 7.39 0.64
N ARG A 221 -9.28 6.80 0.56
CA ARG A 221 -8.95 5.77 -0.44
C ARG A 221 -9.89 4.58 -0.35
N SER A 222 -10.10 4.07 0.87
CA SER A 222 -10.95 2.91 1.12
C SER A 222 -12.37 3.15 0.62
N ILE A 223 -12.93 4.33 0.88
CA ILE A 223 -14.26 4.72 0.41
C ILE A 223 -14.31 4.78 -1.12
N CYS A 224 -13.35 5.46 -1.75
CA CYS A 224 -13.31 5.61 -3.21
C CYS A 224 -13.18 4.24 -3.91
N PHE A 225 -12.29 3.38 -3.44
CA PHE A 225 -12.09 2.06 -4.04
C PHE A 225 -13.30 1.15 -3.83
N MET A 226 -13.95 1.21 -2.65
CA MET A 226 -15.18 0.46 -2.39
C MET A 226 -16.33 0.89 -3.31
N ILE A 227 -16.54 2.20 -3.48
CA ILE A 227 -17.56 2.75 -4.38
C ILE A 227 -17.27 2.29 -5.81
N ARG A 228 -16.03 2.40 -6.27
CA ARG A 228 -15.63 1.96 -7.61
C ARG A 228 -15.90 0.47 -7.84
N TYR A 229 -15.55 -0.36 -6.88
CA TYR A 229 -15.76 -1.80 -6.97
C TYR A 229 -17.26 -2.17 -6.99
N LYS A 230 -18.07 -1.57 -6.09
CA LYS A 230 -19.51 -1.80 -6.02
C LYS A 230 -20.26 -1.34 -7.29
N SER A 231 -19.76 -0.30 -7.98
CA SER A 231 -20.37 0.18 -9.23
C SER A 231 -20.21 -0.79 -10.40
N ASN A 232 -19.47 -1.88 -10.25
CA ASN A 232 -19.14 -2.87 -11.29
C ASN A 232 -18.51 -2.29 -12.57
N LYS A 233 -18.12 -1.02 -12.58
CA LYS A 233 -17.51 -0.35 -13.75
C LYS A 233 -16.16 -0.96 -14.13
N TRP A 234 -15.49 -1.65 -13.20
CA TRP A 234 -14.24 -2.36 -13.44
C TRP A 234 -14.41 -3.61 -14.33
N MET A 235 -15.63 -4.21 -14.37
CA MET A 235 -15.92 -5.39 -15.22
C MET A 235 -16.10 -5.04 -16.70
N ASN A 236 -16.40 -3.79 -17.04
CA ASN A 236 -16.62 -3.32 -18.41
C ASN A 236 -15.33 -2.83 -19.08
N ARG A 237 -14.18 -2.97 -18.43
CA ARG A 237 -12.88 -2.62 -18.98
C ARG A 237 -12.35 -3.79 -19.80
N THR A 238 -12.27 -3.64 -21.12
CA THR A 238 -11.63 -4.62 -22.00
C THR A 238 -10.18 -4.83 -21.59
N LEU A 239 -9.79 -6.09 -21.48
CA LEU A 239 -8.38 -6.47 -21.42
C LEU A 239 -7.76 -6.04 -22.77
N VAL A 240 -6.83 -5.09 -22.72
CA VAL A 240 -6.13 -4.57 -23.92
C VAL A 240 -4.92 -5.43 -24.20
#